data_cd4f437c67b728617cfab05421d01303
#
_entry.id   cd4f437c67b728617cfab05421d01303
#
_cell.length_a   1.000
_cell.length_b   1.000
_cell.length_c   1.000
_cell.angle_alpha   90.00
_cell.angle_beta   90.00
_cell.angle_gamma   90.00
#
_symmetry.space_group_name_H-M   'P 1'
#
loop_
_entity.id
_entity.type
_entity.pdbx_description
1 polymer ?
#
loop_
_entity_poly.entity_id
_entity_poly.type
_entity_poly.pdbx_seq_one_letter_code
_entity_poly.pdbx_strand_id
1 'polypeptide(L)'
;METKRIKINDTKNINDEELKEAAQILRDGGLVAFPTETVYGLGGNALDEKAAGKIYAAKGRPSDNPLIAHVSCAAEVTPLVKYIPEAGKKLMDAFWPGPLTIIFPKSDIVPYGTTGGLDTVAVRMPVDPVANRLIALAGVPVAAPSANTSGRPSPTTADHVWQDLNGKIEMIIDGGPVGIGVESTIVDVSGDVPAVLRPGAITMEMLKDVLGEVTIDPAILGPMAEGVRPKAPGMKYKHYAPKADLTLVEPANVADARKTGEAVAMTQEQVEQMVKTVWKLAKEKIDAGCKVGIICTDESRSHYPQGEVRSIGARKSQESVAHNLYALLREFDDLKVDYIFSESFTQDHLGQAIMNRLSKAAGYQIYKV
;
A
#
# COMPACT_ATOMS: atom_id res chain seq x y z
N MET A 1 8.97 19.27 -17.58
CA MET A 1 8.77 18.00 -18.33
C MET A 1 7.29 17.85 -18.62
N GLU A 2 6.91 17.37 -19.78
CA GLU A 2 5.53 16.98 -20.09
C GLU A 2 5.34 15.50 -19.76
N THR A 3 4.29 15.16 -19.02
CA THR A 3 3.96 13.76 -18.70
C THR A 3 2.96 13.24 -19.71
N LYS A 4 3.30 12.17 -20.44
CA LYS A 4 2.39 11.50 -21.36
C LYS A 4 1.44 10.59 -20.59
N ARG A 5 0.15 10.56 -20.91
CA ARG A 5 -0.82 9.58 -20.40
C ARG A 5 -1.34 8.74 -21.55
N ILE A 6 -1.25 7.44 -21.42
CA ILE A 6 -1.84 6.46 -22.36
C ILE A 6 -2.88 5.65 -21.65
N LYS A 7 -3.94 5.25 -22.36
CA LYS A 7 -5.03 4.44 -21.81
C LYS A 7 -5.04 3.07 -22.46
N ILE A 8 -5.02 2.02 -21.66
CA ILE A 8 -5.22 0.63 -22.12
C ILE A 8 -6.70 0.30 -21.99
N ASN A 9 -7.38 0.14 -23.13
CA ASN A 9 -8.83 -0.07 -23.14
C ASN A 9 -9.21 -1.52 -22.86
N ASP A 10 -8.39 -2.49 -23.24
CA ASP A 10 -8.58 -3.92 -22.96
C ASP A 10 -7.36 -4.50 -22.23
N THR A 11 -7.42 -4.47 -20.89
CA THR A 11 -6.34 -5.00 -20.05
C THR A 11 -6.23 -6.52 -20.07
N LYS A 12 -7.17 -7.25 -20.69
CA LYS A 12 -7.11 -8.71 -20.84
C LYS A 12 -6.42 -9.13 -22.14
N ASN A 13 -6.47 -8.30 -23.18
CA ASN A 13 -5.87 -8.55 -24.49
C ASN A 13 -4.98 -7.38 -24.89
N ILE A 14 -3.88 -7.17 -24.12
CA ILE A 14 -2.96 -6.05 -24.32
C ILE A 14 -2.19 -6.23 -25.63
N ASN A 15 -2.22 -5.21 -26.47
CA ASN A 15 -1.33 -5.13 -27.62
C ASN A 15 0.05 -4.59 -27.16
N ASP A 16 1.11 -5.35 -27.45
CA ASP A 16 2.48 -4.96 -27.08
C ASP A 16 2.89 -3.59 -27.61
N GLU A 17 2.39 -3.18 -28.77
CA GLU A 17 2.66 -1.86 -29.35
C GLU A 17 2.24 -0.72 -28.43
N GLU A 18 1.15 -0.91 -27.63
CA GLU A 18 0.69 0.11 -26.67
C GLU A 18 1.67 0.32 -25.52
N LEU A 19 2.49 -0.69 -25.19
CA LEU A 19 3.45 -0.64 -24.08
C LEU A 19 4.91 -0.44 -24.51
N LYS A 20 5.22 -0.52 -25.81
CA LYS A 20 6.60 -0.43 -26.31
C LYS A 20 7.32 0.84 -25.88
N GLU A 21 6.67 1.99 -26.00
CA GLU A 21 7.27 3.27 -25.62
C GLU A 21 7.53 3.31 -24.11
N ALA A 22 6.58 2.86 -23.29
CA ALA A 22 6.75 2.78 -21.84
C ALA A 22 7.90 1.84 -21.44
N ALA A 23 7.99 0.67 -22.09
CA ALA A 23 9.08 -0.28 -21.89
C ALA A 23 10.45 0.32 -22.27
N GLN A 24 10.50 1.09 -23.35
CA GLN A 24 11.73 1.79 -23.75
C GLN A 24 12.13 2.86 -22.75
N ILE A 25 11.16 3.65 -22.25
CA ILE A 25 11.42 4.65 -21.20
C ILE A 25 12.07 3.99 -19.97
N LEU A 26 11.57 2.83 -19.51
CA LEU A 26 12.14 2.09 -18.38
C LEU A 26 13.57 1.60 -18.68
N ARG A 27 13.84 1.07 -19.89
CA ARG A 27 15.19 0.65 -20.30
C ARG A 27 16.18 1.82 -20.28
N ASP A 28 15.74 2.98 -20.72
CA ASP A 28 16.56 4.20 -20.82
C ASP A 28 16.71 4.94 -19.47
N GLY A 29 16.22 4.34 -18.38
CA GLY A 29 16.32 4.90 -17.03
C GLY A 29 15.36 6.05 -16.76
N GLY A 30 14.26 6.17 -17.54
CA GLY A 30 13.12 7.05 -17.28
C GLY A 30 12.11 6.42 -16.32
N LEU A 31 11.04 7.14 -16.03
CA LEU A 31 10.01 6.75 -15.07
C LEU A 31 8.64 6.56 -15.72
N VAL A 32 8.00 5.45 -15.41
CA VAL A 32 6.64 5.13 -15.87
C VAL A 32 5.78 4.75 -14.68
N ALA A 33 4.62 5.40 -14.52
CA ALA A 33 3.61 4.95 -13.57
C ALA A 33 2.65 3.96 -14.26
N PHE A 34 2.32 2.86 -13.57
CA PHE A 34 1.50 1.79 -14.13
C PHE A 34 0.59 1.16 -13.06
N PRO A 35 -0.57 0.59 -13.46
CA PRO A 35 -1.46 -0.12 -12.55
C PRO A 35 -0.81 -1.43 -12.08
N THR A 36 -1.21 -1.87 -10.89
CA THR A 36 -1.07 -3.26 -10.43
C THR A 36 -2.40 -3.69 -9.83
N GLU A 37 -2.54 -4.97 -9.44
CA GLU A 37 -3.74 -5.44 -8.73
C GLU A 37 -3.91 -4.78 -7.34
N THR A 38 -2.84 -4.19 -6.79
CA THR A 38 -2.83 -3.57 -5.44
C THR A 38 -3.03 -2.06 -5.48
N VAL A 39 -2.05 -1.31 -5.99
CA VAL A 39 -2.05 0.15 -6.17
C VAL A 39 -1.22 0.51 -7.42
N TYR A 40 -1.31 1.71 -7.92
CA TYR A 40 -0.41 2.17 -8.98
C TYR A 40 1.02 2.27 -8.47
N GLY A 41 1.97 1.72 -9.25
CA GLY A 41 3.41 1.77 -9.00
C GLY A 41 4.09 2.85 -9.85
N LEU A 42 5.14 3.49 -9.30
CA LEU A 42 6.05 4.36 -10.05
C LEU A 42 7.31 3.58 -10.38
N GLY A 43 7.44 3.14 -11.62
CA GLY A 43 8.50 2.28 -12.10
C GLY A 43 9.74 3.00 -12.61
N GLY A 44 10.89 2.41 -12.33
CA GLY A 44 12.19 2.70 -12.94
C GLY A 44 13.03 1.43 -12.97
N ASN A 45 14.10 1.39 -13.77
CA ASN A 45 14.98 0.23 -13.84
C ASN A 45 15.62 -0.07 -12.47
N ALA A 46 15.34 -1.25 -11.90
CA ALA A 46 15.82 -1.65 -10.57
C ALA A 46 17.35 -1.85 -10.50
N LEU A 47 18.01 -2.04 -11.63
CA LEU A 47 19.46 -2.21 -11.74
C LEU A 47 20.20 -0.91 -12.06
N ASP A 48 19.46 0.20 -12.21
CA ASP A 48 20.04 1.54 -12.44
C ASP A 48 19.88 2.41 -11.19
N GLU A 49 21.00 2.71 -10.51
CA GLU A 49 21.01 3.57 -9.32
C GLU A 49 20.50 4.99 -9.61
N LYS A 50 20.70 5.50 -10.83
CA LYS A 50 20.18 6.81 -11.25
C LYS A 50 18.65 6.79 -11.37
N ALA A 51 18.08 5.71 -11.91
CA ALA A 51 16.64 5.54 -11.99
C ALA A 51 16.00 5.47 -10.58
N ALA A 52 16.64 4.76 -9.63
CA ALA A 52 16.23 4.77 -8.23
C ALA A 52 16.24 6.21 -7.64
N GLY A 53 17.30 6.97 -7.90
CA GLY A 53 17.40 8.39 -7.51
C GLY A 53 16.28 9.25 -8.08
N LYS A 54 15.90 9.05 -9.33
CA LYS A 54 14.77 9.76 -9.96
C LYS A 54 13.43 9.41 -9.30
N ILE A 55 13.20 8.14 -8.93
CA ILE A 55 11.99 7.72 -8.18
C ILE A 55 11.89 8.47 -6.85
N TYR A 56 12.97 8.52 -6.07
CA TYR A 56 13.00 9.25 -4.80
C TYR A 56 12.74 10.74 -5.01
N ALA A 57 13.36 11.36 -6.00
CA ALA A 57 13.20 12.78 -6.31
C ALA A 57 11.77 13.11 -6.76
N ALA A 58 11.19 12.35 -7.68
CA ALA A 58 9.83 12.58 -8.19
C ALA A 58 8.77 12.50 -7.08
N LYS A 59 8.97 11.62 -6.10
CA LYS A 59 8.06 11.43 -4.97
C LYS A 59 8.33 12.37 -3.79
N GLY A 60 9.50 12.98 -3.70
CA GLY A 60 9.98 13.60 -2.45
C GLY A 60 10.15 12.55 -1.33
N ARG A 61 10.62 11.33 -1.68
CA ARG A 61 10.76 10.20 -0.76
C ARG A 61 12.19 10.12 -0.20
N PRO A 62 12.35 9.84 1.10
CA PRO A 62 13.67 9.56 1.67
C PRO A 62 14.33 8.34 1.02
N SER A 63 15.63 8.44 0.68
CA SER A 63 16.38 7.40 -0.04
C SER A 63 16.77 6.20 0.83
N ASP A 64 16.62 6.29 2.16
CA ASP A 64 16.80 5.17 3.10
C ASP A 64 15.59 4.20 3.17
N ASN A 65 14.52 4.50 2.43
CA ASN A 65 13.30 3.71 2.38
C ASN A 65 13.30 2.83 1.12
N PRO A 66 13.58 1.50 1.22
CA PRO A 66 13.87 0.64 0.08
C PRO A 66 12.72 0.58 -0.93
N LEU A 67 13.04 0.20 -2.16
CA LEU A 67 12.11 -0.03 -3.25
C LEU A 67 11.84 -1.54 -3.40
N ILE A 68 10.74 -1.89 -4.07
CA ILE A 68 10.40 -3.27 -4.42
C ILE A 68 10.72 -3.48 -5.90
N ALA A 69 11.58 -4.44 -6.22
CA ALA A 69 11.84 -4.86 -7.59
C ALA A 69 10.72 -5.77 -8.09
N HIS A 70 10.07 -5.40 -9.19
CA HIS A 70 9.02 -6.19 -9.82
C HIS A 70 9.58 -6.98 -10.99
N VAL A 71 9.18 -8.25 -11.11
CA VAL A 71 9.59 -9.19 -12.15
C VAL A 71 8.37 -9.71 -12.89
N SER A 72 8.56 -10.15 -14.15
CA SER A 72 7.48 -10.72 -14.97
C SER A 72 7.36 -12.24 -14.86
N CYS A 73 8.44 -12.90 -14.44
CA CYS A 73 8.47 -14.34 -14.21
C CYS A 73 9.42 -14.73 -13.09
N ALA A 74 9.26 -15.92 -12.53
CA ALA A 74 10.07 -16.42 -11.42
C ALA A 74 11.56 -16.58 -11.75
N ALA A 75 11.91 -16.85 -13.03
CA ALA A 75 13.28 -16.99 -13.47
C ALA A 75 14.11 -15.70 -13.31
N GLU A 76 13.46 -14.54 -13.40
CA GLU A 76 14.10 -13.22 -13.23
C GLU A 76 14.52 -12.92 -11.79
N VAL A 77 14.09 -13.73 -10.81
CA VAL A 77 14.48 -13.56 -9.39
C VAL A 77 15.93 -14.00 -9.17
N THR A 78 16.35 -15.11 -9.80
CA THR A 78 17.65 -15.73 -9.55
C THR A 78 18.83 -14.76 -9.65
N PRO A 79 18.95 -13.90 -10.68
CA PRO A 79 20.05 -12.95 -10.75
C PRO A 79 19.99 -11.84 -9.68
N LEU A 80 18.83 -11.57 -9.09
CA LEU A 80 18.65 -10.48 -8.12
C LEU A 80 19.05 -10.88 -6.68
N VAL A 81 19.15 -12.17 -6.40
CA VAL A 81 19.32 -12.70 -5.05
C VAL A 81 20.58 -13.57 -4.94
N LYS A 82 21.19 -13.63 -3.75
CA LYS A 82 22.32 -14.52 -3.48
C LYS A 82 21.87 -15.99 -3.49
N TYR A 83 20.72 -16.25 -2.94
CA TYR A 83 20.06 -17.55 -2.91
C TYR A 83 18.58 -17.38 -2.58
N ILE A 84 17.78 -18.41 -2.91
CA ILE A 84 16.35 -18.46 -2.57
C ILE A 84 16.19 -19.48 -1.44
N PRO A 85 15.87 -19.03 -0.20
CA PRO A 85 15.55 -19.93 0.91
C PRO A 85 14.34 -20.81 0.59
N GLU A 86 14.23 -21.98 1.26
CA GLU A 86 13.11 -22.90 1.05
C GLU A 86 11.75 -22.24 1.36
N ALA A 87 11.67 -21.40 2.41
CA ALA A 87 10.49 -20.60 2.70
C ALA A 87 10.12 -19.66 1.53
N GLY A 88 11.12 -19.02 0.92
CA GLY A 88 10.92 -18.16 -0.25
C GLY A 88 10.35 -18.92 -1.45
N LYS A 89 10.86 -20.13 -1.72
CA LYS A 89 10.36 -21.00 -2.77
C LYS A 89 8.89 -21.36 -2.56
N LYS A 90 8.53 -21.84 -1.36
CA LYS A 90 7.14 -22.16 -1.01
C LYS A 90 6.19 -20.99 -1.19
N LEU A 91 6.63 -19.79 -0.80
CA LEU A 91 5.84 -18.56 -0.97
C LEU A 91 5.68 -18.14 -2.44
N MET A 92 6.73 -18.26 -3.25
CA MET A 92 6.68 -18.02 -4.69
C MET A 92 5.70 -18.98 -5.37
N ASP A 93 5.81 -20.28 -5.08
CA ASP A 93 4.96 -21.32 -5.66
C ASP A 93 3.47 -21.16 -5.28
N ALA A 94 3.19 -20.69 -4.04
CA ALA A 94 1.82 -20.55 -3.53
C ALA A 94 1.14 -19.23 -3.97
N PHE A 95 1.88 -18.13 -4.09
CA PHE A 95 1.28 -16.79 -4.16
C PHE A 95 1.75 -15.93 -5.33
N TRP A 96 2.65 -16.39 -6.19
CA TRP A 96 3.06 -15.67 -7.39
C TRP A 96 2.54 -16.32 -8.68
N PRO A 97 2.08 -15.49 -9.64
CA PRO A 97 1.95 -14.04 -9.57
C PRO A 97 0.86 -13.58 -8.60
N GLY A 98 1.11 -12.46 -7.87
CA GLY A 98 0.13 -11.97 -6.90
C GLY A 98 0.62 -10.88 -5.95
N PRO A 99 -0.23 -10.54 -4.95
CA PRO A 99 -0.01 -9.41 -4.05
C PRO A 99 0.93 -9.76 -2.87
N LEU A 100 1.98 -10.55 -3.12
CA LEU A 100 3.03 -10.88 -2.17
C LEU A 100 4.38 -10.33 -2.62
N THR A 101 5.04 -9.61 -1.72
CA THR A 101 6.44 -9.20 -1.82
C THR A 101 7.28 -10.05 -0.88
N ILE A 102 8.39 -10.60 -1.37
CA ILE A 102 9.30 -11.43 -0.59
C ILE A 102 10.66 -10.74 -0.53
N ILE A 103 11.24 -10.66 0.67
CA ILE A 103 12.57 -10.08 0.88
C ILE A 103 13.60 -11.21 0.95
N PHE A 104 14.63 -11.09 0.11
CA PHE A 104 15.73 -12.04 -0.03
C PHE A 104 17.08 -11.36 0.24
N PRO A 105 18.15 -12.12 0.57
CA PRO A 105 19.51 -11.61 0.49
C PRO A 105 19.82 -11.16 -0.95
N LYS A 106 20.23 -9.89 -1.14
CA LYS A 106 20.47 -9.32 -2.47
C LYS A 106 21.74 -9.85 -3.11
N SER A 107 21.77 -10.01 -4.43
CA SER A 107 23.00 -10.20 -5.20
C SER A 107 23.72 -8.86 -5.44
N ASP A 108 24.97 -8.94 -5.91
CA ASP A 108 25.81 -7.76 -6.12
C ASP A 108 25.37 -6.88 -7.32
N ILE A 109 24.56 -7.42 -8.24
CA ILE A 109 24.03 -6.64 -9.37
C ILE A 109 22.96 -5.63 -8.95
N VAL A 110 22.30 -5.83 -7.79
CA VAL A 110 21.27 -4.90 -7.32
C VAL A 110 21.94 -3.74 -6.59
N PRO A 111 21.81 -2.49 -7.08
CA PRO A 111 22.48 -1.34 -6.46
C PRO A 111 21.85 -0.99 -5.10
N TYR A 112 22.66 -0.42 -4.23
CA TYR A 112 22.21 0.04 -2.90
C TYR A 112 21.17 1.18 -2.98
N GLY A 113 21.16 1.95 -4.05
CA GLY A 113 20.10 2.94 -4.30
C GLY A 113 18.72 2.31 -4.39
N THR A 114 18.60 1.12 -4.97
CA THR A 114 17.31 0.38 -5.02
C THR A 114 16.92 -0.19 -3.66
N THR A 115 17.87 -0.72 -2.91
CA THR A 115 17.59 -1.36 -1.61
C THR A 115 17.61 -0.40 -0.43
N GLY A 116 17.77 0.91 -0.70
CA GLY A 116 17.91 1.91 0.37
C GLY A 116 19.14 1.64 1.25
N GLY A 117 20.19 0.98 0.70
CA GLY A 117 21.44 0.61 1.36
C GLY A 117 21.33 -0.64 2.24
N LEU A 118 20.35 -1.50 2.04
CA LEU A 118 20.23 -2.80 2.72
C LEU A 118 20.90 -3.91 1.90
N ASP A 119 21.36 -4.97 2.60
CA ASP A 119 21.90 -6.19 2.00
C ASP A 119 20.79 -7.19 1.59
N THR A 120 19.55 -6.72 1.59
CA THR A 120 18.38 -7.46 1.15
C THR A 120 17.69 -6.74 0.00
N VAL A 121 16.98 -7.49 -0.83
CA VAL A 121 16.12 -6.98 -1.92
C VAL A 121 14.70 -7.50 -1.77
N ALA A 122 13.73 -6.61 -1.86
CA ALA A 122 12.33 -6.95 -1.92
C ALA A 122 11.93 -7.22 -3.38
N VAL A 123 11.35 -8.38 -3.66
CA VAL A 123 10.94 -8.78 -5.02
C VAL A 123 9.46 -9.14 -5.03
N ARG A 124 8.76 -8.79 -6.11
CA ARG A 124 7.35 -9.13 -6.33
C ARG A 124 7.10 -9.47 -7.79
N MET A 125 6.20 -10.42 -8.04
CA MET A 125 5.68 -10.75 -9.37
C MET A 125 4.19 -10.41 -9.40
N PRO A 126 3.79 -9.24 -9.97
CA PRO A 126 2.39 -8.81 -9.96
C PRO A 126 1.54 -9.67 -10.91
N VAL A 127 0.28 -9.88 -10.55
CA VAL A 127 -0.69 -10.60 -11.41
C VAL A 127 -1.40 -9.69 -12.40
N ASP A 128 -1.34 -8.37 -12.19
CA ASP A 128 -1.93 -7.40 -13.12
C ASP A 128 -1.34 -7.56 -14.52
N PRO A 129 -2.16 -7.75 -15.58
CA PRO A 129 -1.67 -8.01 -16.93
C PRO A 129 -0.86 -6.85 -17.52
N VAL A 130 -1.22 -5.59 -17.22
CA VAL A 130 -0.50 -4.41 -17.71
C VAL A 130 0.88 -4.33 -17.07
N ALA A 131 0.96 -4.49 -15.75
CA ALA A 131 2.23 -4.52 -15.02
C ALA A 131 3.13 -5.65 -15.52
N ASN A 132 2.61 -6.87 -15.55
CA ASN A 132 3.40 -8.04 -15.93
C ASN A 132 3.92 -7.91 -17.37
N ARG A 133 3.06 -7.49 -18.32
CA ARG A 133 3.47 -7.34 -19.73
C ARG A 133 4.47 -6.20 -19.93
N LEU A 134 4.28 -5.06 -19.23
CA LEU A 134 5.23 -3.95 -19.27
C LEU A 134 6.63 -4.37 -18.81
N ILE A 135 6.71 -5.10 -17.68
CA ILE A 135 7.98 -5.60 -17.12
C ILE A 135 8.64 -6.57 -18.10
N ALA A 136 7.87 -7.51 -18.66
CA ALA A 136 8.38 -8.45 -19.67
C ALA A 136 8.94 -7.73 -20.90
N LEU A 137 8.24 -6.73 -21.43
CA LEU A 137 8.68 -5.94 -22.58
C LEU A 137 9.88 -5.02 -22.25
N ALA A 138 9.98 -4.53 -21.03
CA ALA A 138 11.13 -3.76 -20.58
C ALA A 138 12.40 -4.62 -20.53
N GLY A 139 12.29 -5.92 -20.24
CA GLY A 139 13.41 -6.85 -20.16
C GLY A 139 14.40 -6.52 -19.03
N VAL A 140 13.95 -5.74 -18.05
CA VAL A 140 14.68 -5.39 -16.83
C VAL A 140 13.73 -5.46 -15.63
N PRO A 141 14.21 -5.82 -14.43
CA PRO A 141 13.39 -5.73 -13.23
C PRO A 141 13.03 -4.27 -12.95
N VAL A 142 11.79 -4.01 -12.53
CA VAL A 142 11.26 -2.66 -12.35
C VAL A 142 11.11 -2.33 -10.87
N ALA A 143 11.93 -1.43 -10.35
CA ALA A 143 11.75 -0.89 -8.99
C ALA A 143 10.53 0.00 -8.96
N ALA A 144 9.51 -0.35 -8.16
CA ALA A 144 8.28 0.43 -8.11
C ALA A 144 7.69 0.54 -6.69
N PRO A 145 7.84 1.68 -6.02
CA PRO A 145 6.98 2.07 -4.91
C PRO A 145 5.61 2.54 -5.43
N SER A 146 4.63 2.78 -4.56
CA SER A 146 3.36 3.41 -4.94
C SER A 146 3.58 4.77 -5.65
N ALA A 147 2.76 5.10 -6.64
CA ALA A 147 2.96 6.27 -7.52
C ALA A 147 2.36 7.58 -6.96
N ASN A 148 2.50 7.85 -5.65
CA ASN A 148 2.06 9.07 -4.97
C ASN A 148 3.23 9.96 -4.55
N THR A 149 2.99 11.24 -4.33
CA THR A 149 3.89 12.08 -3.52
C THR A 149 3.99 11.50 -2.12
N SER A 150 5.21 11.43 -1.57
CA SER A 150 5.49 10.78 -0.27
C SER A 150 4.57 11.30 0.84
N GLY A 151 4.05 10.40 1.66
CA GLY A 151 3.14 10.71 2.76
C GLY A 151 1.66 10.71 2.41
N ARG A 152 1.27 10.98 1.15
CA ARG A 152 -0.13 10.97 0.69
C ARG A 152 -0.70 9.54 0.54
N PRO A 153 -2.04 9.37 0.52
CA PRO A 153 -2.68 8.09 0.25
C PRO A 153 -2.20 7.50 -1.10
N SER A 154 -1.98 6.18 -1.15
CA SER A 154 -1.52 5.51 -2.38
C SER A 154 -2.55 5.65 -3.51
N PRO A 155 -2.12 5.78 -4.77
CA PRO A 155 -3.03 5.97 -5.90
C PRO A 155 -3.67 4.65 -6.31
N THR A 156 -4.98 4.66 -6.48
CA THR A 156 -5.79 3.53 -6.95
C THR A 156 -6.36 3.74 -8.35
N THR A 157 -6.13 4.92 -8.94
CA THR A 157 -6.49 5.29 -10.31
C THR A 157 -5.38 6.10 -10.96
N ALA A 158 -5.37 6.18 -12.28
CA ALA A 158 -4.43 7.03 -13.03
C ALA A 158 -4.64 8.53 -12.73
N ASP A 159 -5.86 8.96 -12.39
CA ASP A 159 -6.15 10.34 -12.01
C ASP A 159 -5.43 10.72 -10.69
N HIS A 160 -5.38 9.80 -9.72
CA HIS A 160 -4.61 10.01 -8.50
C HIS A 160 -3.10 10.17 -8.79
N VAL A 161 -2.57 9.38 -9.73
CA VAL A 161 -1.17 9.51 -10.17
C VAL A 161 -0.95 10.84 -10.86
N TRP A 162 -1.88 11.23 -11.74
CA TRP A 162 -1.81 12.51 -12.44
C TRP A 162 -1.78 13.72 -11.49
N GLN A 163 -2.63 13.71 -10.46
CA GLN A 163 -2.63 14.75 -9.42
C GLN A 163 -1.28 14.89 -8.71
N ASP A 164 -0.55 13.79 -8.51
CA ASP A 164 0.68 13.76 -7.71
C ASP A 164 1.95 13.95 -8.54
N LEU A 165 2.00 13.38 -9.77
CA LEU A 165 3.23 13.20 -10.53
C LEU A 165 3.23 13.80 -11.94
N ASN A 166 2.15 14.44 -12.39
CA ASN A 166 2.15 15.17 -13.66
C ASN A 166 3.27 16.22 -13.67
N GLY A 167 4.03 16.28 -14.76
CA GLY A 167 5.17 17.17 -14.91
C GLY A 167 6.47 16.68 -14.25
N LYS A 168 6.44 15.53 -13.57
CA LYS A 168 7.60 14.98 -12.83
C LYS A 168 8.14 13.65 -13.39
N ILE A 169 7.35 12.98 -14.23
CA ILE A 169 7.68 11.65 -14.80
C ILE A 169 7.33 11.63 -16.29
N GLU A 170 7.91 10.71 -17.04
CA GLU A 170 7.75 10.64 -18.49
C GLU A 170 6.36 10.15 -18.88
N MET A 171 5.84 9.08 -18.22
CA MET A 171 4.57 8.47 -18.67
C MET A 171 3.73 7.92 -17.53
N ILE A 172 2.40 7.94 -17.75
CA ILE A 172 1.39 7.26 -16.92
C ILE A 172 0.60 6.31 -17.83
N ILE A 173 0.55 5.04 -17.47
CA ILE A 173 -0.31 4.04 -18.10
C ILE A 173 -1.62 3.95 -17.32
N ASP A 174 -2.71 4.30 -17.96
CA ASP A 174 -4.05 4.19 -17.39
C ASP A 174 -4.66 2.83 -17.76
N GLY A 175 -4.66 1.90 -16.84
CA GLY A 175 -5.33 0.59 -16.95
C GLY A 175 -6.63 0.51 -16.15
N GLY A 176 -7.19 1.66 -15.72
CA GLY A 176 -8.39 1.73 -14.89
C GLY A 176 -8.10 1.62 -13.38
N PRO A 177 -9.15 1.48 -12.56
CA PRO A 177 -9.01 1.32 -11.11
C PRO A 177 -8.39 -0.03 -10.75
N VAL A 178 -7.61 -0.05 -9.66
CA VAL A 178 -7.01 -1.29 -9.14
C VAL A 178 -8.04 -2.19 -8.46
N GLY A 179 -7.74 -3.50 -8.33
CA GLY A 179 -8.68 -4.46 -7.73
C GLY A 179 -8.70 -4.46 -6.21
N ILE A 180 -7.52 -4.46 -5.54
CA ILE A 180 -7.39 -4.68 -4.09
C ILE A 180 -7.47 -3.37 -3.30
N GLY A 181 -6.72 -2.34 -3.69
CA GLY A 181 -6.76 -1.01 -3.06
C GLY A 181 -5.76 -0.78 -1.92
N VAL A 182 -5.08 -1.81 -1.43
CA VAL A 182 -3.99 -1.71 -0.46
C VAL A 182 -2.75 -2.43 -0.98
N GLU A 183 -1.56 -2.02 -0.54
CA GLU A 183 -0.29 -2.56 -1.02
C GLU A 183 -0.12 -4.05 -0.64
N SER A 184 0.79 -4.73 -1.35
CA SER A 184 1.15 -6.13 -1.15
C SER A 184 1.56 -6.44 0.29
N THR A 185 1.29 -7.66 0.73
CA THR A 185 1.93 -8.25 1.92
C THR A 185 3.44 -8.32 1.70
N ILE A 186 4.24 -8.04 2.73
CA ILE A 186 5.71 -8.17 2.67
C ILE A 186 6.15 -9.18 3.71
N VAL A 187 6.88 -10.21 3.25
CA VAL A 187 7.48 -11.24 4.10
C VAL A 187 8.99 -11.23 3.91
N ASP A 188 9.73 -11.14 5.01
CA ASP A 188 11.18 -11.27 5.04
C ASP A 188 11.56 -12.74 5.29
N VAL A 189 12.25 -13.36 4.33
CA VAL A 189 12.76 -14.73 4.44
C VAL A 189 14.29 -14.78 4.50
N SER A 190 14.94 -13.65 4.74
CA SER A 190 16.40 -13.55 4.86
C SER A 190 16.94 -14.03 6.21
N GLY A 191 16.08 -14.14 7.22
CA GLY A 191 16.40 -14.68 8.55
C GLY A 191 15.97 -16.14 8.72
N ASP A 192 16.18 -16.68 9.91
CA ASP A 192 15.88 -18.10 10.24
C ASP A 192 14.36 -18.38 10.26
N VAL A 193 13.56 -17.43 10.75
CA VAL A 193 12.10 -17.53 10.78
C VAL A 193 11.51 -16.42 9.91
N PRO A 194 10.61 -16.77 8.97
CA PRO A 194 9.93 -15.78 8.14
C PRO A 194 9.15 -14.77 8.97
N ALA A 195 9.28 -13.48 8.64
CA ALA A 195 8.62 -12.39 9.36
C ALA A 195 7.78 -11.52 8.42
N VAL A 196 6.52 -11.26 8.80
CA VAL A 196 5.69 -10.28 8.09
C VAL A 196 6.12 -8.87 8.49
N LEU A 197 6.50 -8.05 7.50
CA LEU A 197 6.89 -6.66 7.69
C LEU A 197 5.79 -5.67 7.30
N ARG A 198 4.83 -6.12 6.53
CA ARG A 198 3.65 -5.33 6.13
C ARG A 198 2.47 -6.26 5.84
N PRO A 199 1.32 -6.10 6.52
CA PRO A 199 0.14 -6.88 6.21
C PRO A 199 -0.51 -6.40 4.90
N GLY A 200 -1.13 -7.31 4.16
CA GLY A 200 -1.82 -7.08 2.89
C GLY A 200 -2.84 -8.18 2.59
N ALA A 201 -3.15 -8.38 1.30
CA ALA A 201 -4.16 -9.34 0.88
C ALA A 201 -3.75 -10.81 1.10
N ILE A 202 -2.45 -11.11 1.14
CA ILE A 202 -1.98 -12.41 1.63
C ILE A 202 -1.93 -12.32 3.14
N THR A 203 -2.83 -13.03 3.81
CA THR A 203 -3.07 -12.92 5.25
C THR A 203 -2.09 -13.77 6.07
N MET A 204 -2.05 -13.54 7.37
CA MET A 204 -1.22 -14.32 8.29
C MET A 204 -1.62 -15.79 8.28
N GLU A 205 -2.91 -16.09 8.20
CA GLU A 205 -3.44 -17.45 8.13
C GLU A 205 -2.93 -18.17 6.88
N MET A 206 -3.06 -17.53 5.70
CA MET A 206 -2.56 -18.09 4.43
C MET A 206 -1.04 -18.35 4.47
N LEU A 207 -0.27 -17.45 5.10
CA LEU A 207 1.17 -17.64 5.26
C LEU A 207 1.51 -18.81 6.19
N LYS A 208 0.78 -18.96 7.30
CA LYS A 208 0.96 -20.07 8.23
C LYS A 208 0.59 -21.42 7.60
N ASP A 209 -0.44 -21.46 6.75
CA ASP A 209 -0.84 -22.68 6.03
C ASP A 209 0.28 -23.19 5.10
N VAL A 210 1.08 -22.29 4.51
CA VAL A 210 2.18 -22.64 3.61
C VAL A 210 3.50 -22.91 4.34
N LEU A 211 3.81 -22.10 5.37
CA LEU A 211 5.12 -22.09 6.02
C LEU A 211 5.14 -22.80 7.39
N GLY A 212 3.98 -22.94 8.04
CA GLY A 212 3.85 -23.37 9.44
C GLY A 212 4.13 -22.24 10.41
N GLU A 213 5.39 -21.85 10.60
CA GLU A 213 5.80 -20.80 11.52
C GLU A 213 6.06 -19.48 10.77
N VAL A 214 5.41 -18.40 11.23
CA VAL A 214 5.59 -17.04 10.72
C VAL A 214 5.43 -16.05 11.86
N THR A 215 6.34 -15.10 11.99
CA THR A 215 6.30 -14.03 12.99
C THR A 215 5.79 -12.70 12.41
N ILE A 216 5.45 -11.77 13.29
CA ILE A 216 5.08 -10.40 12.93
C ILE A 216 6.20 -9.46 13.41
N ASP A 217 6.71 -8.60 12.51
CA ASP A 217 7.67 -7.58 12.92
C ASP A 217 6.97 -6.55 13.83
N PRO A 218 7.55 -6.21 14.99
CA PRO A 218 6.96 -5.25 15.93
C PRO A 218 6.61 -3.88 15.33
N ALA A 219 7.30 -3.44 14.27
CA ALA A 219 7.00 -2.20 13.58
C ALA A 219 5.63 -2.17 12.85
N ILE A 220 4.95 -3.33 12.74
CA ILE A 220 3.56 -3.39 12.26
C ILE A 220 2.59 -2.93 13.34
N LEU A 221 2.89 -3.24 14.60
CA LEU A 221 1.99 -3.11 15.74
C LEU A 221 1.95 -1.68 16.30
N GLY A 222 2.94 -0.85 15.96
CA GLY A 222 3.05 0.51 16.46
C GLY A 222 4.08 1.36 15.71
N PRO A 223 4.36 2.58 16.17
CA PRO A 223 5.40 3.44 15.59
C PRO A 223 6.78 2.80 15.75
N MET A 224 7.60 2.87 14.70
CA MET A 224 8.99 2.46 14.76
C MET A 224 9.80 3.33 15.75
N ALA A 225 10.72 2.72 16.50
CA ALA A 225 11.64 3.45 17.35
C ALA A 225 12.57 4.37 16.54
N GLU A 226 12.98 5.49 17.15
CA GLU A 226 13.94 6.39 16.53
C GLU A 226 15.29 5.69 16.28
N GLY A 227 15.94 6.04 15.16
CA GLY A 227 17.23 5.46 14.77
C GLY A 227 17.15 4.09 14.08
N VAL A 228 16.01 3.41 14.08
CA VAL A 228 15.86 2.12 13.39
C VAL A 228 15.69 2.36 11.89
N ARG A 229 16.44 1.61 11.08
CA ARG A 229 16.34 1.65 9.61
C ARG A 229 15.17 0.79 9.13
N PRO A 230 14.30 1.30 8.24
CA PRO A 230 13.19 0.51 7.73
C PRO A 230 13.70 -0.61 6.80
N LYS A 231 13.28 -1.84 7.06
CA LYS A 231 13.58 -3.01 6.21
C LYS A 231 12.66 -3.09 4.99
N ALA A 232 11.51 -2.41 5.03
CA ALA A 232 10.49 -2.45 3.99
C ALA A 232 9.78 -1.11 3.84
N PRO A 233 9.15 -0.84 2.67
CA PRO A 233 8.33 0.35 2.48
C PRO A 233 7.15 0.43 3.45
N GLY A 234 6.87 1.64 3.97
CA GLY A 234 5.71 1.88 4.83
C GLY A 234 5.94 1.62 6.33
N MET A 235 7.17 1.35 6.77
CA MET A 235 7.45 1.07 8.18
C MET A 235 7.66 2.34 9.03
N LYS A 236 8.45 3.31 8.58
CA LYS A 236 9.02 4.38 9.43
C LYS A 236 8.30 5.72 9.35
N TYR A 237 7.97 6.18 8.16
CA TYR A 237 7.50 7.55 7.94
C TYR A 237 5.98 7.68 8.07
N LYS A 238 5.46 8.93 8.26
CA LYS A 238 4.04 9.21 8.14
C LYS A 238 3.59 8.82 6.73
N HIS A 239 2.65 7.92 6.63
CA HIS A 239 2.17 7.37 5.37
C HIS A 239 0.66 7.45 5.28
N TYR A 240 0.15 7.54 4.05
CA TYR A 240 -1.27 7.45 3.73
C TYR A 240 -2.13 8.58 4.29
N ALA A 241 -1.51 9.63 4.84
CA ALA A 241 -2.22 10.66 5.57
C ALA A 241 -2.97 11.61 4.60
N PRO A 242 -4.26 11.85 4.85
CA PRO A 242 -4.96 12.99 4.27
C PRO A 242 -4.40 14.30 4.83
N LYS A 243 -4.80 15.42 4.26
CA LYS A 243 -4.42 16.76 4.74
C LYS A 243 -5.12 17.11 6.05
N ALA A 244 -6.36 16.65 6.23
CA ALA A 244 -7.16 16.85 7.43
C ALA A 244 -6.65 16.03 8.60
N ASP A 245 -6.97 16.47 9.81
CA ASP A 245 -6.69 15.71 11.03
C ASP A 245 -7.66 14.51 11.13
N LEU A 246 -7.12 13.30 10.98
CA LEU A 246 -7.87 12.06 11.05
C LEU A 246 -7.79 11.45 12.45
N THR A 247 -8.93 11.18 13.05
CA THR A 247 -9.07 10.46 14.32
C THR A 247 -9.86 9.17 14.12
N LEU A 248 -9.28 8.04 14.57
CA LEU A 248 -9.98 6.76 14.64
C LEU A 248 -10.73 6.63 15.96
N VAL A 249 -11.93 6.11 15.92
CA VAL A 249 -12.68 5.71 17.11
C VAL A 249 -12.69 4.19 17.17
N GLU A 250 -12.22 3.63 18.28
CA GLU A 250 -11.99 2.18 18.41
C GLU A 250 -12.36 1.68 19.82
N PRO A 251 -13.02 0.51 19.96
CA PRO A 251 -13.22 -0.10 21.26
C PRO A 251 -11.89 -0.38 21.98
N ALA A 252 -11.82 -0.10 23.28
CA ALA A 252 -10.57 -0.14 24.04
C ALA A 252 -9.89 -1.52 24.00
N ASN A 253 -10.66 -2.61 24.14
CA ASN A 253 -10.13 -3.97 24.06
C ASN A 253 -9.57 -4.32 22.67
N VAL A 254 -10.17 -3.82 21.58
CA VAL A 254 -9.70 -4.00 20.20
C VAL A 254 -8.40 -3.21 19.98
N ALA A 255 -8.36 -1.97 20.47
CA ALA A 255 -7.16 -1.12 20.39
C ALA A 255 -5.99 -1.72 21.18
N ASP A 256 -6.23 -2.37 22.31
CA ASP A 256 -5.18 -3.01 23.11
C ASP A 256 -4.73 -4.34 22.53
N ALA A 257 -5.64 -5.18 22.03
CA ALA A 257 -5.32 -6.42 21.33
C ALA A 257 -4.45 -6.18 20.07
N ARG A 258 -4.66 -5.07 19.38
CA ARG A 258 -3.84 -4.69 18.23
C ARG A 258 -2.36 -4.55 18.56
N LYS A 259 -2.01 -4.10 19.76
CA LYS A 259 -0.60 -3.95 20.20
C LYS A 259 0.10 -5.29 20.36
N THR A 260 -0.66 -6.39 20.54
CA THR A 260 -0.12 -7.75 20.62
C THR A 260 -0.25 -8.53 19.32
N GLY A 261 -0.91 -7.96 18.30
CA GLY A 261 -1.18 -8.63 17.03
C GLY A 261 -2.35 -9.61 17.08
N GLU A 262 -3.13 -9.61 18.18
CA GLU A 262 -4.32 -10.44 18.32
C GLU A 262 -5.52 -9.82 17.58
N ALA A 263 -6.26 -10.66 16.86
CA ALA A 263 -7.52 -10.27 16.23
C ALA A 263 -8.66 -10.47 17.23
N VAL A 264 -9.35 -9.39 17.59
CA VAL A 264 -10.52 -9.42 18.47
C VAL A 264 -11.72 -8.92 17.68
N ALA A 265 -12.78 -9.72 17.66
CA ALA A 265 -14.05 -9.33 17.06
C ALA A 265 -14.74 -8.25 17.88
N MET A 266 -15.43 -7.32 17.23
CA MET A 266 -16.26 -6.33 17.87
C MET A 266 -17.67 -6.90 18.10
N THR A 267 -18.23 -6.68 19.30
CA THR A 267 -19.64 -6.95 19.55
C THR A 267 -20.52 -5.88 18.89
N GLN A 268 -21.79 -6.19 18.69
CA GLN A 268 -22.75 -5.22 18.16
C GLN A 268 -22.86 -3.96 19.05
N GLU A 269 -22.83 -4.12 20.37
CA GLU A 269 -22.86 -3.02 21.34
C GLU A 269 -21.64 -2.09 21.20
N GLN A 270 -20.45 -2.68 21.00
CA GLN A 270 -19.22 -1.92 20.75
C GLN A 270 -19.28 -1.13 19.44
N VAL A 271 -19.84 -1.71 18.38
CA VAL A 271 -20.05 -1.00 17.12
C VAL A 271 -21.02 0.18 17.32
N GLU A 272 -22.14 -0.03 18.01
CA GLU A 272 -23.09 1.05 18.29
C GLU A 272 -22.48 2.17 19.14
N GLN A 273 -21.70 1.82 20.16
CA GLN A 273 -21.02 2.80 21.00
C GLN A 273 -19.98 3.60 20.20
N MET A 274 -19.21 2.92 19.33
CA MET A 274 -18.25 3.55 18.42
C MET A 274 -18.96 4.54 17.49
N VAL A 275 -20.06 4.13 16.83
CA VAL A 275 -20.86 4.99 15.94
C VAL A 275 -21.38 6.24 16.68
N LYS A 276 -21.94 6.08 17.87
CA LYS A 276 -22.40 7.19 18.72
C LYS A 276 -21.25 8.15 19.05
N THR A 277 -20.06 7.62 19.32
CA THR A 277 -18.89 8.44 19.67
C THR A 277 -18.33 9.17 18.47
N VAL A 278 -18.25 8.53 17.29
CA VAL A 278 -17.89 9.20 16.03
C VAL A 278 -18.80 10.38 15.78
N TRP A 279 -20.12 10.18 15.92
CA TRP A 279 -21.09 11.28 15.75
C TRP A 279 -20.90 12.39 16.78
N LYS A 280 -20.70 12.05 18.05
CA LYS A 280 -20.47 13.05 19.11
C LYS A 280 -19.26 13.94 18.78
N LEU A 281 -18.11 13.34 18.45
CA LEU A 281 -16.89 14.06 18.14
C LEU A 281 -17.02 14.91 16.86
N ALA A 282 -17.67 14.35 15.84
CA ALA A 282 -17.92 15.06 14.59
C ALA A 282 -18.83 16.27 14.82
N LYS A 283 -19.94 16.09 15.59
CA LYS A 283 -20.88 17.15 15.90
C LYS A 283 -20.24 18.30 16.68
N GLU A 284 -19.36 18.01 17.64
CA GLU A 284 -18.63 19.05 18.40
C GLU A 284 -17.81 19.96 17.46
N LYS A 285 -17.18 19.39 16.41
CA LYS A 285 -16.42 20.15 15.41
C LYS A 285 -17.32 20.89 14.43
N ILE A 286 -18.43 20.27 14.01
CA ILE A 286 -19.44 20.92 13.14
C ILE A 286 -20.07 22.13 13.85
N ASP A 287 -20.45 21.98 15.11
CA ASP A 287 -21.03 23.06 15.92
C ASP A 287 -20.02 24.21 16.15
N ALA A 288 -18.72 23.92 16.11
CA ALA A 288 -17.64 24.91 16.14
C ALA A 288 -17.35 25.56 14.76
N GLY A 289 -18.13 25.23 13.71
CA GLY A 289 -18.01 25.80 12.37
C GLY A 289 -16.96 25.15 11.47
N CYS A 290 -16.38 24.00 11.87
CA CYS A 290 -15.41 23.28 11.05
C CYS A 290 -16.10 22.42 9.99
N LYS A 291 -15.42 22.20 8.86
CA LYS A 291 -15.84 21.25 7.84
C LYS A 291 -15.35 19.85 8.20
N VAL A 292 -16.26 18.91 8.43
CA VAL A 292 -15.95 17.59 8.97
C VAL A 292 -16.30 16.49 7.99
N GLY A 293 -15.33 15.59 7.76
CA GLY A 293 -15.48 14.32 7.06
C GLY A 293 -15.78 13.18 8.03
N ILE A 294 -16.63 12.24 7.65
CA ILE A 294 -16.94 11.03 8.43
C ILE A 294 -16.75 9.81 7.54
N ILE A 295 -15.86 8.90 7.95
CA ILE A 295 -15.70 7.58 7.32
C ILE A 295 -16.56 6.59 8.10
N CYS A 296 -17.58 6.05 7.45
CA CYS A 296 -18.53 5.11 8.01
C CYS A 296 -18.66 3.86 7.10
N THR A 297 -19.45 2.89 7.55
CA THR A 297 -19.88 1.77 6.72
C THR A 297 -21.26 2.01 6.11
N ASP A 298 -21.66 1.16 5.15
CA ASP A 298 -23.01 1.22 4.57
C ASP A 298 -24.09 1.10 5.64
N GLU A 299 -23.85 0.23 6.65
CA GLU A 299 -24.78 -0.06 7.73
C GLU A 299 -24.95 1.12 8.71
N SER A 300 -23.90 1.91 8.92
CA SER A 300 -23.89 3.00 9.91
C SER A 300 -24.15 4.38 9.32
N ARG A 301 -24.14 4.53 8.00
CA ARG A 301 -24.25 5.83 7.31
C ARG A 301 -25.44 6.68 7.76
N SER A 302 -26.60 6.06 7.99
CA SER A 302 -27.82 6.76 8.41
C SER A 302 -27.75 7.39 9.80
N HIS A 303 -26.76 7.02 10.63
CA HIS A 303 -26.55 7.58 11.95
C HIS A 303 -25.82 8.92 11.95
N TYR A 304 -25.35 9.38 10.79
CA TYR A 304 -24.59 10.62 10.62
C TYR A 304 -25.38 11.64 9.79
N PRO A 305 -26.19 12.50 10.44
CA PRO A 305 -27.12 13.39 9.72
C PRO A 305 -26.45 14.62 9.10
N GLN A 306 -25.21 14.94 9.47
CA GLN A 306 -24.50 16.13 9.01
C GLN A 306 -23.01 15.80 8.73
N GLY A 307 -22.32 16.70 8.01
CA GLY A 307 -20.92 16.55 7.58
C GLY A 307 -20.80 15.92 6.19
N GLU A 308 -19.57 15.78 5.75
CA GLU A 308 -19.21 15.06 4.52
C GLU A 308 -19.14 13.57 4.84
N VAL A 309 -20.29 12.91 4.88
CA VAL A 309 -20.41 11.48 5.25
C VAL A 309 -20.15 10.60 4.05
N ARG A 310 -19.15 9.70 4.15
CA ARG A 310 -18.79 8.77 3.09
C ARG A 310 -18.74 7.35 3.63
N SER A 311 -19.44 6.45 2.93
CA SER A 311 -19.30 5.02 3.19
C SER A 311 -18.03 4.49 2.52
N ILE A 312 -17.26 3.74 3.28
CA ILE A 312 -16.08 3.03 2.78
C ILE A 312 -16.45 1.64 2.22
N GLY A 313 -17.69 1.21 2.42
CA GLY A 313 -18.24 -0.09 2.02
C GLY A 313 -18.96 -0.79 3.15
N ALA A 314 -19.40 -2.02 2.89
CA ALA A 314 -20.09 -2.83 3.90
C ALA A 314 -19.10 -3.34 4.96
N ARG A 315 -19.44 -3.27 6.26
CA ARG A 315 -18.60 -3.72 7.37
C ARG A 315 -18.17 -5.19 7.25
N LYS A 316 -19.03 -6.02 6.66
CA LYS A 316 -18.79 -7.45 6.44
C LYS A 316 -17.92 -7.75 5.20
N SER A 317 -17.71 -6.79 4.31
CA SER A 317 -16.88 -6.95 3.12
C SER A 317 -15.58 -6.16 3.28
N GLN A 318 -14.58 -6.81 3.88
CA GLN A 318 -13.25 -6.22 4.05
C GLN A 318 -12.61 -5.85 2.71
N GLU A 319 -12.95 -6.58 1.63
CA GLU A 319 -12.49 -6.29 0.27
C GLU A 319 -13.00 -4.93 -0.21
N SER A 320 -14.29 -4.63 0.03
CA SER A 320 -14.85 -3.32 -0.33
C SER A 320 -14.21 -2.18 0.46
N VAL A 321 -13.96 -2.40 1.75
CA VAL A 321 -13.30 -1.42 2.62
C VAL A 321 -11.86 -1.16 2.18
N ALA A 322 -11.09 -2.20 1.89
CA ALA A 322 -9.72 -2.08 1.41
C ALA A 322 -9.65 -1.36 0.06
N HIS A 323 -10.55 -1.73 -0.87
CA HIS A 323 -10.63 -1.14 -2.21
C HIS A 323 -10.87 0.39 -2.17
N ASN A 324 -11.77 0.84 -1.29
CA ASN A 324 -12.20 2.22 -1.24
C ASN A 324 -11.31 3.12 -0.35
N LEU A 325 -10.47 2.54 0.52
CA LEU A 325 -9.75 3.24 1.57
C LEU A 325 -8.99 4.48 1.08
N TYR A 326 -8.12 4.31 0.12
CA TYR A 326 -7.27 5.41 -0.35
C TYR A 326 -8.01 6.42 -1.22
N ALA A 327 -8.95 5.94 -2.06
CA ALA A 327 -9.79 6.83 -2.86
C ALA A 327 -10.59 7.78 -1.97
N LEU A 328 -11.15 7.24 -0.88
CA LEU A 328 -11.92 8.01 0.09
C LEU A 328 -11.08 9.06 0.84
N LEU A 329 -9.86 8.68 1.27
CA LEU A 329 -8.96 9.63 1.92
C LEU A 329 -8.55 10.78 0.98
N ARG A 330 -8.40 10.49 -0.33
CA ARG A 330 -8.14 11.52 -1.35
C ARG A 330 -9.36 12.39 -1.63
N GLU A 331 -10.57 11.82 -1.63
CA GLU A 331 -11.82 12.58 -1.78
C GLU A 331 -11.97 13.63 -0.67
N PHE A 332 -11.62 13.30 0.56
CA PHE A 332 -11.64 14.28 1.66
C PHE A 332 -10.61 15.41 1.48
N ASP A 333 -9.46 15.13 0.87
CA ASP A 333 -8.50 16.18 0.48
C ASP A 333 -9.10 17.15 -0.55
N ASP A 334 -9.84 16.63 -1.54
CA ASP A 334 -10.50 17.42 -2.57
C ASP A 334 -11.69 18.23 -1.99
N LEU A 335 -12.41 17.65 -1.04
CA LEU A 335 -13.48 18.32 -0.29
C LEU A 335 -12.96 19.36 0.70
N LYS A 336 -11.66 19.40 0.99
CA LYS A 336 -11.01 20.34 1.91
C LYS A 336 -11.67 20.35 3.28
N VAL A 337 -11.88 19.17 3.86
CA VAL A 337 -12.35 19.04 5.24
C VAL A 337 -11.22 19.38 6.22
N ASP A 338 -11.56 19.89 7.41
CA ASP A 338 -10.60 20.23 8.46
C ASP A 338 -10.28 19.01 9.34
N TYR A 339 -11.31 18.20 9.63
CA TYR A 339 -11.24 17.01 10.47
C TYR A 339 -11.90 15.82 9.78
N ILE A 340 -11.38 14.62 10.05
CA ILE A 340 -11.99 13.36 9.63
C ILE A 340 -12.13 12.47 10.88
N PHE A 341 -13.33 11.93 11.11
CA PHE A 341 -13.57 10.90 12.11
C PHE A 341 -13.91 9.60 11.42
N SER A 342 -13.28 8.51 11.82
CA SER A 342 -13.48 7.19 11.22
C SER A 342 -13.87 6.15 12.25
N GLU A 343 -14.82 5.32 11.87
CA GLU A 343 -15.01 4.03 12.52
C GLU A 343 -13.78 3.16 12.34
N SER A 344 -13.56 2.19 13.23
CA SER A 344 -12.55 1.14 13.10
C SER A 344 -13.14 -0.18 12.63
N PHE A 345 -12.25 -1.12 12.24
CA PHE A 345 -12.61 -2.42 11.69
C PHE A 345 -11.95 -3.54 12.48
N THR A 346 -12.47 -4.78 12.35
CA THR A 346 -11.83 -5.98 12.90
C THR A 346 -10.48 -6.22 12.25
N GLN A 347 -9.59 -6.92 12.94
CA GLN A 347 -8.21 -7.16 12.49
C GLN A 347 -7.95 -8.59 12.01
N ASP A 348 -8.99 -9.36 11.80
CA ASP A 348 -8.94 -10.65 11.13
C ASP A 348 -8.70 -10.48 9.62
N HIS A 349 -8.12 -11.44 8.98
CA HIS A 349 -7.88 -11.49 7.53
C HIS A 349 -7.30 -10.17 6.95
N LEU A 350 -8.01 -9.56 6.00
CA LEU A 350 -7.62 -8.29 5.36
C LEU A 350 -7.78 -7.08 6.29
N GLY A 351 -8.57 -7.21 7.36
CA GLY A 351 -8.77 -6.15 8.36
C GLY A 351 -7.47 -5.69 9.02
N GLN A 352 -6.49 -6.57 9.20
CA GLN A 352 -5.17 -6.19 9.70
C GLN A 352 -4.47 -5.19 8.76
N ALA A 353 -4.57 -5.40 7.44
CA ALA A 353 -4.02 -4.46 6.47
C ALA A 353 -4.77 -3.12 6.47
N ILE A 354 -6.11 -3.15 6.53
CA ILE A 354 -6.96 -1.95 6.60
C ILE A 354 -6.58 -1.12 7.82
N MET A 355 -6.58 -1.72 9.01
CA MET A 355 -6.30 -1.02 10.27
C MET A 355 -4.85 -0.52 10.36
N ASN A 356 -3.89 -1.26 9.80
CA ASN A 356 -2.50 -0.78 9.70
C ASN A 356 -2.42 0.52 8.87
N ARG A 357 -3.16 0.62 7.74
CA ARG A 357 -3.19 1.83 6.88
C ARG A 357 -3.93 2.97 7.53
N LEU A 358 -5.11 2.73 8.09
CA LEU A 358 -5.90 3.75 8.79
C LEU A 358 -5.16 4.32 9.99
N SER A 359 -4.55 3.47 10.82
CA SER A 359 -3.78 3.92 11.98
C SER A 359 -2.60 4.81 11.59
N LYS A 360 -1.88 4.46 10.51
CA LYS A 360 -0.79 5.30 9.98
C LYS A 360 -1.29 6.58 9.34
N ALA A 361 -2.43 6.53 8.64
CA ALA A 361 -3.08 7.72 8.09
C ALA A 361 -3.51 8.70 9.19
N ALA A 362 -4.01 8.17 10.32
CA ALA A 362 -4.38 8.94 11.50
C ALA A 362 -3.17 9.37 12.36
N GLY A 363 -1.93 9.00 12.00
CA GLY A 363 -0.77 9.24 12.85
C GLY A 363 -0.93 8.64 14.26
N TYR A 364 -1.66 7.52 14.36
CA TYR A 364 -2.02 6.82 15.61
C TYR A 364 -2.91 7.64 16.57
N GLN A 365 -3.63 8.64 16.07
CA GLN A 365 -4.67 9.34 16.83
C GLN A 365 -5.90 8.42 16.97
N ILE A 366 -6.02 7.80 18.13
CA ILE A 366 -7.08 6.82 18.41
C ILE A 366 -7.87 7.27 19.64
N TYR A 367 -9.18 7.46 19.46
CA TYR A 367 -10.10 7.68 20.55
C TYR A 367 -10.69 6.33 20.99
N LYS A 368 -10.37 5.92 22.22
CA LYS A 368 -10.86 4.65 22.78
C LYS A 368 -12.26 4.81 23.39
N VAL A 369 -13.15 3.86 23.13
CA VAL A 369 -14.50 3.76 23.67
C VAL A 369 -14.74 2.45 24.39
#